data_85452e0f8b52441fbc82a660aedb1c49
#
_entry.id   85452e0f8b52441fbc82a660aedb1c49
#
_cell.length_a   1.000
_cell.length_b   1.000
_cell.length_c   1.000
_cell.angle_alpha   90.00
_cell.angle_beta   90.00
_cell.angle_gamma   90.00
#
_symmetry.space_group_name_H-M   'P 1'
#
loop_
_entity.id
_entity.type
_entity.pdbx_description
1 polymer ?
#
loop_
_entity_poly.entity_id
_entity_poly.type
_entity_poly.pdbx_seq_one_letter_code
_entity_poly.pdbx_strand_id
1 'polypeptide(L)'
;MVKAENLREVMLENREEVMRHTVTKRNISLDGFDRQVLVGARRAGKSYLLYGKIQELINDGHTWDEIIYLNFEDERLAGMELADLNMILEVHAGLSDRRPMLFLDEIQNIEGWEHFARRIADNKFTVFITGSNAKMLSKDVSAVLGGRYLTREVFPMQFNEYLAINGVDPKGKLLTATTASRGELMRLFEEYLQFGGFPECATLPVKRDYLMSLYQKIFLGDIAARNNIDNIFALRVLIRKLAESIKQPLSFTRATNIVALTGTKIGKNTVINYLSYASDAYLILPVTNIADNIVDKVTNPKYYFIDNGIISLLALDIRTSLLENIVALKLLSTYGTKENTVYFYNYGVEVDFYIPQSETAIQVCYTMNDAEGTFERETKALVKVQSRLSCRRNIIVTYDDEDVIEKEGVKIEVIPVWKFLLGAV
;
A
#
# COMPACT_ATOMS: atom_id res chain seq x y z
N MET A 1 20.69 -17.34 21.38
CA MET A 1 21.07 -18.23 20.26
C MET A 1 19.94 -19.24 20.07
N VAL A 2 19.31 -19.22 18.92
CA VAL A 2 18.24 -20.16 18.56
C VAL A 2 18.84 -21.55 18.37
N LYS A 3 18.19 -22.61 18.88
CA LYS A 3 18.67 -23.99 18.72
C LYS A 3 18.16 -24.57 17.40
N ALA A 4 18.97 -25.42 16.75
CA ALA A 4 18.59 -26.12 15.52
C ALA A 4 17.30 -26.97 15.69
N GLU A 5 17.06 -27.51 16.89
CA GLU A 5 15.84 -28.26 17.20
C GLU A 5 14.60 -27.38 17.14
N ASN A 6 14.63 -26.17 17.73
CA ASN A 6 13.51 -25.21 17.67
C ASN A 6 13.24 -24.77 16.23
N LEU A 7 14.30 -24.49 15.47
CA LEU A 7 14.16 -24.12 14.06
C LEU A 7 13.52 -25.24 13.24
N ARG A 8 13.93 -26.49 13.48
CA ARG A 8 13.35 -27.66 12.82
C ARG A 8 11.87 -27.81 13.15
N GLU A 9 11.48 -27.66 14.43
CA GLU A 9 10.10 -27.72 14.87
C GLU A 9 9.25 -26.65 14.18
N VAL A 10 9.71 -25.39 14.20
CA VAL A 10 9.03 -24.26 13.51
C VAL A 10 8.88 -24.53 12.01
N MET A 11 9.93 -25.05 11.35
CA MET A 11 9.85 -25.40 9.91
C MET A 11 8.79 -26.47 9.62
N LEU A 12 8.63 -27.47 10.49
CA LEU A 12 7.66 -28.54 10.30
C LEU A 12 6.23 -28.08 10.58
N GLU A 13 6.00 -27.33 11.64
CA GLU A 13 4.68 -26.80 11.99
C GLU A 13 4.17 -25.80 10.95
N ASN A 14 5.04 -24.96 10.43
CA ASN A 14 4.70 -24.00 9.39
C ASN A 14 4.18 -24.67 8.09
N ARG A 15 4.57 -25.91 7.80
CA ARG A 15 4.01 -26.69 6.67
C ARG A 15 2.52 -26.90 6.81
N GLU A 16 2.08 -27.26 8.01
CA GLU A 16 0.66 -27.47 8.31
C GLU A 16 -0.10 -26.15 8.31
N GLU A 17 0.49 -25.09 8.89
CA GLU A 17 -0.13 -23.77 8.94
C GLU A 17 -0.41 -23.23 7.55
N VAL A 18 0.57 -23.24 6.66
CA VAL A 18 0.41 -22.79 5.27
C VAL A 18 -0.74 -23.50 4.55
N MET A 19 -0.91 -24.81 4.77
CA MET A 19 -1.96 -25.60 4.11
C MET A 19 -3.34 -25.43 4.73
N ARG A 20 -3.45 -24.96 5.98
CA ARG A 20 -4.75 -24.69 6.63
C ARG A 20 -5.43 -23.43 6.10
N HIS A 21 -4.64 -22.48 5.57
CA HIS A 21 -5.18 -21.20 5.13
C HIS A 21 -5.81 -21.27 3.75
N THR A 22 -7.04 -20.76 3.63
CA THR A 22 -7.66 -20.51 2.32
C THR A 22 -7.12 -19.19 1.78
N VAL A 23 -6.48 -19.24 0.62
CA VAL A 23 -5.88 -18.06 -0.01
C VAL A 23 -6.80 -17.50 -1.10
N THR A 24 -7.17 -16.24 -0.95
CA THR A 24 -7.88 -15.51 -2.00
C THR A 24 -6.89 -14.99 -3.04
N LYS A 25 -7.19 -15.22 -4.32
CA LYS A 25 -6.35 -14.76 -5.42
C LYS A 25 -6.24 -13.23 -5.42
N ARG A 26 -5.01 -12.74 -5.46
CA ARG A 26 -4.69 -11.31 -5.54
C ARG A 26 -4.31 -10.92 -6.98
N ASN A 27 -4.34 -9.63 -7.27
CA ASN A 27 -3.88 -9.07 -8.56
C ASN A 27 -2.35 -9.13 -8.73
N ILE A 28 -1.62 -9.51 -7.68
CA ILE A 28 -0.17 -9.64 -7.68
C ILE A 28 0.20 -11.07 -8.03
N SER A 29 0.89 -11.29 -9.15
CA SER A 29 1.50 -12.58 -9.49
C SER A 29 2.95 -12.62 -9.01
N LEU A 30 3.35 -13.75 -8.43
CA LEU A 30 4.74 -14.04 -8.07
C LEU A 30 5.48 -14.86 -9.13
N ASP A 31 4.89 -15.00 -10.31
CA ASP A 31 5.48 -15.72 -11.43
C ASP A 31 6.52 -14.89 -12.17
N GLY A 32 7.33 -15.59 -12.96
CA GLY A 32 8.28 -14.99 -13.93
C GLY A 32 9.60 -14.50 -13.35
N PHE A 33 9.80 -14.56 -12.01
CA PHE A 33 11.10 -14.23 -11.41
C PHE A 33 11.30 -14.96 -10.08
N ASP A 34 12.43 -15.68 -9.97
CA ASP A 34 12.73 -16.59 -8.84
C ASP A 34 13.10 -15.88 -7.52
N ARG A 35 13.32 -14.58 -7.53
CA ARG A 35 13.77 -13.84 -6.35
C ARG A 35 12.98 -12.54 -6.21
N GLN A 36 12.08 -12.52 -5.23
CA GLN A 36 11.18 -11.38 -5.03
C GLN A 36 11.17 -10.91 -3.58
N VAL A 37 11.09 -9.60 -3.41
CA VAL A 37 10.88 -8.93 -2.12
C VAL A 37 9.50 -8.27 -2.15
N LEU A 38 8.62 -8.72 -1.27
CA LEU A 38 7.27 -8.19 -1.10
C LEU A 38 7.27 -7.23 0.08
N VAL A 39 7.00 -5.97 -0.16
CA VAL A 39 6.94 -4.94 0.88
C VAL A 39 5.58 -4.28 0.90
N GLY A 40 5.16 -3.79 2.05
CA GLY A 40 3.85 -3.13 2.16
C GLY A 40 3.36 -3.08 3.59
N ALA A 41 2.22 -2.43 3.81
CA ALA A 41 1.65 -2.26 5.12
C ALA A 41 1.48 -3.58 5.88
N ARG A 42 1.56 -3.52 7.20
CA ARG A 42 1.16 -4.63 8.08
C ARG A 42 -0.26 -5.07 7.72
N ARG A 43 -0.52 -6.39 7.67
CA ARG A 43 -1.82 -6.99 7.34
C ARG A 43 -2.37 -6.69 5.93
N ALA A 44 -1.53 -6.23 5.01
CA ALA A 44 -1.91 -6.08 3.60
C ALA A 44 -2.01 -7.43 2.82
N GLY A 45 -1.66 -8.55 3.47
CA GLY A 45 -1.76 -9.91 2.89
C GLY A 45 -0.47 -10.45 2.28
N LYS A 46 0.72 -9.93 2.67
CA LYS A 46 2.02 -10.40 2.19
C LYS A 46 2.26 -11.89 2.46
N SER A 47 2.05 -12.34 3.70
CA SER A 47 2.18 -13.76 4.09
C SER A 47 1.25 -14.67 3.29
N TYR A 48 0.01 -14.21 3.04
CA TYR A 48 -0.98 -14.96 2.23
C TYR A 48 -0.58 -15.07 0.75
N LEU A 49 0.17 -14.10 0.20
CA LEU A 49 0.77 -14.23 -1.13
C LEU A 49 1.84 -15.33 -1.16
N LEU A 50 2.65 -15.46 -0.09
CA LEU A 50 3.59 -16.57 0.04
C LEU A 50 2.86 -17.91 0.17
N TYR A 51 1.82 -18.00 1.01
CA TYR A 51 1.00 -19.20 1.16
C TYR A 51 0.39 -19.63 -0.17
N GLY A 52 -0.19 -18.69 -0.92
CA GLY A 52 -0.75 -18.97 -2.23
C GLY A 52 0.27 -19.53 -3.21
N LYS A 53 1.49 -18.97 -3.23
CA LYS A 53 2.56 -19.47 -4.09
C LYS A 53 3.05 -20.85 -3.67
N ILE A 54 3.16 -21.11 -2.37
CA ILE A 54 3.53 -22.44 -1.85
C ILE A 54 2.45 -23.47 -2.21
N GLN A 55 1.17 -23.16 -1.98
CA GLN A 55 0.05 -24.05 -2.32
C GLN A 55 0.00 -24.34 -3.82
N GLU A 56 0.25 -23.33 -4.66
CA GLU A 56 0.37 -23.49 -6.12
C GLU A 56 1.50 -24.49 -6.47
N LEU A 57 2.70 -24.30 -5.93
CA LEU A 57 3.84 -25.17 -6.14
C LEU A 57 3.56 -26.62 -5.70
N ILE A 58 2.92 -26.82 -4.56
CA ILE A 58 2.51 -28.15 -4.09
C ILE A 58 1.48 -28.79 -5.06
N ASN A 59 0.52 -28.01 -5.56
CA ASN A 59 -0.45 -28.49 -6.54
C ASN A 59 0.21 -28.83 -7.90
N ASP A 60 1.29 -28.15 -8.25
CA ASP A 60 2.10 -28.39 -9.45
C ASP A 60 3.07 -29.59 -9.30
N GLY A 61 3.05 -30.26 -8.14
CA GLY A 61 3.81 -31.51 -7.89
C GLY A 61 5.11 -31.32 -7.11
N HIS A 62 5.43 -30.13 -6.64
CA HIS A 62 6.53 -29.91 -5.69
C HIS A 62 6.19 -30.50 -4.32
N THR A 63 7.20 -30.78 -3.53
CA THR A 63 7.02 -31.34 -2.18
C THR A 63 7.66 -30.46 -1.13
N TRP A 64 7.32 -30.67 0.14
CA TRP A 64 7.92 -29.98 1.26
C TRP A 64 9.43 -30.24 1.43
N ASP A 65 9.97 -31.24 0.73
CA ASP A 65 11.42 -31.47 0.65
C ASP A 65 12.16 -30.40 -0.19
N GLU A 66 11.40 -29.60 -0.94
CA GLU A 66 11.88 -28.52 -1.80
C GLU A 66 11.45 -27.14 -1.32
N ILE A 67 10.73 -27.02 -0.20
CA ILE A 67 10.13 -25.77 0.25
C ILE A 67 10.46 -25.52 1.72
N ILE A 68 10.99 -24.34 2.02
CA ILE A 68 11.16 -23.81 3.37
C ILE A 68 10.30 -22.54 3.50
N TYR A 69 9.38 -22.54 4.46
CA TYR A 69 8.69 -21.33 4.90
C TYR A 69 9.06 -21.03 6.35
N LEU A 70 9.46 -19.79 6.62
CA LEU A 70 9.79 -19.29 7.97
C LEU A 70 9.22 -17.89 8.14
N ASN A 71 8.52 -17.68 9.27
CA ASN A 71 8.07 -16.39 9.72
C ASN A 71 8.96 -15.91 10.88
N PHE A 72 9.70 -14.82 10.69
CA PHE A 72 10.60 -14.25 11.69
C PHE A 72 9.86 -13.39 12.74
N GLU A 73 8.53 -13.39 12.78
CA GLU A 73 7.73 -12.92 13.93
C GLU A 73 7.44 -14.03 14.93
N ASP A 74 7.80 -15.30 14.66
CA ASP A 74 7.65 -16.42 15.59
C ASP A 74 8.59 -16.20 16.80
N GLU A 75 8.03 -16.20 18.02
CA GLU A 75 8.78 -15.95 19.24
C GLU A 75 9.86 -16.99 19.54
N ARG A 76 9.73 -18.21 19.00
CA ARG A 76 10.76 -19.26 19.12
C ARG A 76 12.01 -18.97 18.32
N LEU A 77 11.91 -18.05 17.34
CA LEU A 77 13.04 -17.53 16.57
C LEU A 77 13.55 -16.20 17.13
N ALA A 78 12.99 -15.71 18.24
CA ALA A 78 13.42 -14.48 18.87
C ALA A 78 14.90 -14.55 19.28
N GLY A 79 15.67 -13.49 18.94
CA GLY A 79 17.12 -13.44 19.17
C GLY A 79 17.96 -14.19 18.13
N MET A 80 17.36 -14.62 17.02
CA MET A 80 18.10 -15.07 15.84
C MET A 80 18.84 -13.89 15.21
N GLU A 81 20.11 -14.10 14.87
CA GLU A 81 20.98 -13.08 14.27
C GLU A 81 21.41 -13.47 12.85
N LEU A 82 22.04 -12.55 12.11
CA LEU A 82 22.56 -12.80 10.76
C LEU A 82 23.44 -14.07 10.69
N ALA A 83 24.26 -14.31 11.72
CA ALA A 83 25.15 -15.48 11.79
C ALA A 83 24.36 -16.80 11.83
N ASP A 84 23.17 -16.79 12.39
CA ASP A 84 22.31 -17.97 12.55
C ASP A 84 21.52 -18.32 11.26
N LEU A 85 21.38 -17.39 10.31
CA LEU A 85 20.58 -17.63 9.10
C LEU A 85 21.06 -18.82 8.27
N ASN A 86 22.35 -19.17 8.35
CA ASN A 86 22.86 -20.34 7.64
C ASN A 86 22.31 -21.66 8.20
N MET A 87 21.94 -21.70 9.49
CA MET A 87 21.33 -22.86 10.14
C MET A 87 20.05 -23.31 9.43
N ILE A 88 19.34 -22.41 8.76
CA ILE A 88 18.13 -22.73 7.97
C ILE A 88 18.48 -23.78 6.89
N LEU A 89 19.57 -23.58 6.17
CA LEU A 89 20.04 -24.50 5.12
C LEU A 89 20.60 -25.79 5.71
N GLU A 90 21.27 -25.71 6.85
CA GLU A 90 21.87 -26.86 7.55
C GLU A 90 20.76 -27.79 8.12
N VAL A 91 19.75 -27.21 8.76
CA VAL A 91 18.59 -27.97 9.24
C VAL A 91 17.83 -28.63 8.10
N HIS A 92 17.63 -27.90 6.98
CA HIS A 92 16.99 -28.47 5.80
C HIS A 92 17.81 -29.63 5.22
N ALA A 93 19.13 -29.49 5.09
CA ALA A 93 20.01 -30.57 4.59
C ALA A 93 19.97 -31.84 5.46
N GLY A 94 19.63 -31.73 6.74
CA GLY A 94 19.33 -32.86 7.62
C GLY A 94 17.95 -33.50 7.41
N LEU A 95 17.06 -32.84 6.65
CA LEU A 95 15.71 -33.33 6.37
C LEU A 95 15.54 -33.79 4.92
N SER A 96 16.27 -33.21 3.97
CA SER A 96 16.15 -33.46 2.53
C SER A 96 17.45 -33.19 1.79
N ASP A 97 17.72 -33.99 0.77
CA ASP A 97 18.85 -33.80 -0.17
C ASP A 97 18.45 -32.84 -1.31
N ARG A 98 17.20 -32.43 -1.39
CA ARG A 98 16.71 -31.54 -2.44
C ARG A 98 17.06 -30.07 -2.13
N ARG A 99 17.31 -29.30 -3.18
CA ARG A 99 17.56 -27.88 -3.04
C ARG A 99 16.28 -27.11 -2.71
N PRO A 100 16.21 -26.34 -1.62
CA PRO A 100 15.00 -25.67 -1.22
C PRO A 100 14.75 -24.37 -1.98
N MET A 101 13.48 -24.05 -2.19
CA MET A 101 12.93 -22.71 -2.41
C MET A 101 12.65 -22.07 -1.05
N LEU A 102 13.07 -20.84 -0.85
CA LEU A 102 13.02 -20.15 0.43
C LEU A 102 11.89 -19.11 0.45
N PHE A 103 11.00 -19.22 1.41
CA PHE A 103 9.93 -18.27 1.69
C PHE A 103 10.17 -17.67 3.08
N LEU A 104 10.71 -16.46 3.13
CA LEU A 104 11.22 -15.79 4.33
C LEU A 104 10.30 -14.63 4.68
N ASP A 105 9.39 -14.84 5.62
CA ASP A 105 8.35 -13.88 5.99
C ASP A 105 8.82 -12.97 7.13
N GLU A 106 8.61 -11.65 7.00
CA GLU A 106 8.99 -10.60 7.96
C GLU A 106 10.49 -10.62 8.32
N ILE A 107 11.38 -10.86 7.32
CA ILE A 107 12.83 -11.05 7.52
C ILE A 107 13.53 -9.80 8.09
N GLN A 108 12.94 -8.60 7.98
CA GLN A 108 13.51 -7.37 8.55
C GLN A 108 13.63 -7.41 10.08
N ASN A 109 13.09 -8.41 10.74
CA ASN A 109 13.33 -8.65 12.16
C ASN A 109 14.76 -9.16 12.46
N ILE A 110 15.51 -9.56 11.43
CA ILE A 110 16.94 -9.92 11.52
C ILE A 110 17.77 -8.77 10.95
N GLU A 111 18.59 -8.14 11.76
CA GLU A 111 19.50 -7.09 11.30
C GLU A 111 20.55 -7.64 10.32
N GLY A 112 20.78 -6.95 9.20
CA GLY A 112 21.75 -7.36 8.18
C GLY A 112 21.29 -8.53 7.30
N TRP A 113 20.02 -8.90 7.32
CA TRP A 113 19.44 -9.99 6.51
C TRP A 113 19.76 -9.90 5.02
N GLU A 114 19.96 -8.69 4.49
CA GLU A 114 20.24 -8.43 3.08
C GLU A 114 21.57 -9.05 2.62
N HIS A 115 22.53 -9.24 3.52
CA HIS A 115 23.78 -9.94 3.22
C HIS A 115 23.55 -11.43 2.99
N PHE A 116 22.70 -12.06 3.81
CA PHE A 116 22.29 -13.44 3.61
C PHE A 116 21.50 -13.58 2.30
N ALA A 117 20.50 -12.71 2.09
CA ALA A 117 19.68 -12.69 0.88
C ALA A 117 20.55 -12.55 -0.40
N ARG A 118 21.56 -11.67 -0.37
CA ARG A 118 22.51 -11.53 -1.47
C ARG A 118 23.28 -12.83 -1.73
N ARG A 119 23.83 -13.45 -0.70
CA ARG A 119 24.59 -14.69 -0.81
C ARG A 119 23.76 -15.83 -1.40
N ILE A 120 22.55 -16.05 -0.92
CA ILE A 120 21.67 -17.11 -1.46
C ILE A 120 21.22 -16.82 -2.90
N ALA A 121 21.03 -15.56 -3.26
CA ALA A 121 20.74 -15.16 -4.64
C ALA A 121 21.93 -15.44 -5.58
N ASP A 122 23.17 -15.16 -5.14
CA ASP A 122 24.39 -15.47 -5.90
C ASP A 122 24.54 -16.98 -6.13
N ASN A 123 24.12 -17.77 -5.16
CA ASN A 123 24.04 -19.24 -5.25
C ASN A 123 22.80 -19.73 -6.03
N LYS A 124 22.04 -18.85 -6.69
CA LYS A 124 20.88 -19.18 -7.55
C LYS A 124 19.73 -19.91 -6.83
N PHE A 125 19.48 -19.61 -5.56
CA PHE A 125 18.28 -20.07 -4.90
C PHE A 125 17.04 -19.32 -5.41
N THR A 126 15.89 -19.97 -5.40
CA THR A 126 14.58 -19.34 -5.51
C THR A 126 14.20 -18.79 -4.15
N VAL A 127 13.90 -17.51 -4.05
CA VAL A 127 13.72 -16.82 -2.75
C VAL A 127 12.60 -15.79 -2.82
N PHE A 128 11.61 -15.94 -1.96
CA PHE A 128 10.56 -14.97 -1.73
C PHE A 128 10.68 -14.42 -0.32
N ILE A 129 10.75 -13.11 -0.23
CA ILE A 129 10.98 -12.39 1.03
C ILE A 129 9.83 -11.43 1.26
N THR A 130 9.35 -11.30 2.51
CA THR A 130 8.42 -10.23 2.86
C THR A 130 8.96 -9.32 3.94
N GLY A 131 8.37 -8.13 4.00
CA GLY A 131 8.54 -7.22 5.12
C GLY A 131 7.54 -6.07 5.16
N SER A 132 7.27 -5.63 6.38
CA SER A 132 6.27 -4.58 6.68
C SER A 132 6.87 -3.18 6.80
N ASN A 133 8.07 -2.94 6.24
CA ASN A 133 8.76 -1.66 6.36
C ASN A 133 9.35 -1.22 5.01
N ALA A 134 9.02 0.01 4.57
CA ALA A 134 9.55 0.59 3.33
C ALA A 134 11.08 0.79 3.36
N LYS A 135 11.74 0.78 4.55
CA LYS A 135 13.21 0.77 4.65
C LYS A 135 13.84 -0.41 3.92
N MET A 136 13.12 -1.51 3.70
CA MET A 136 13.58 -2.61 2.84
C MET A 136 13.79 -2.18 1.38
N LEU A 137 13.21 -1.04 0.96
CA LEU A 137 13.42 -0.40 -0.33
C LEU A 137 14.51 0.68 -0.30
N SER A 138 15.15 0.89 0.86
CA SER A 138 16.19 1.92 1.01
C SER A 138 17.33 1.71 0.01
N LYS A 139 18.05 2.79 -0.27
CA LYS A 139 19.22 2.75 -1.16
C LYS A 139 20.27 1.77 -0.64
N ASP A 140 20.44 1.68 0.68
CA ASP A 140 21.43 0.80 1.31
C ASP A 140 21.08 -0.67 1.09
N VAL A 141 19.83 -1.09 1.39
CA VAL A 141 19.36 -2.46 1.14
C VAL A 141 19.41 -2.77 -0.36
N SER A 142 18.96 -1.85 -1.21
CA SER A 142 18.97 -2.03 -2.67
C SER A 142 20.39 -2.16 -3.21
N ALA A 143 21.36 -1.43 -2.65
CA ALA A 143 22.78 -1.55 -3.02
C ALA A 143 23.36 -2.91 -2.65
N VAL A 144 23.05 -3.44 -1.47
CA VAL A 144 23.51 -4.78 -1.04
C VAL A 144 22.87 -5.86 -1.90
N LEU A 145 21.56 -5.80 -2.16
CA LEU A 145 20.84 -6.76 -3.00
C LEU A 145 21.26 -6.70 -4.47
N GLY A 146 21.73 -5.54 -4.93
CA GLY A 146 22.41 -5.35 -6.21
C GLY A 146 21.61 -5.83 -7.43
N GLY A 147 20.29 -5.54 -7.49
CA GLY A 147 19.42 -5.90 -8.62
C GLY A 147 19.11 -7.40 -8.74
N ARG A 148 19.42 -8.21 -7.75
CA ARG A 148 19.14 -9.65 -7.73
C ARG A 148 17.70 -10.01 -7.44
N TYR A 149 16.95 -9.09 -6.88
CA TYR A 149 15.57 -9.24 -6.46
C TYR A 149 14.66 -8.27 -7.20
N LEU A 150 13.49 -8.76 -7.62
CA LEU A 150 12.39 -7.93 -8.06
C LEU A 150 11.56 -7.51 -6.84
N THR A 151 11.39 -6.22 -6.65
CA THR A 151 10.57 -5.70 -5.55
C THR A 151 9.13 -5.47 -6.00
N ARG A 152 8.19 -5.88 -5.15
CA ARG A 152 6.77 -5.63 -5.34
C ARG A 152 6.17 -5.00 -4.10
N GLU A 153 5.41 -3.92 -4.31
CA GLU A 153 4.65 -3.28 -3.25
C GLU A 153 3.28 -3.92 -3.10
N VAL A 154 2.95 -4.31 -1.87
CA VAL A 154 1.68 -4.98 -1.54
C VAL A 154 0.79 -4.00 -0.79
N PHE A 155 -0.23 -3.53 -1.48
CA PHE A 155 -1.30 -2.70 -0.91
C PHE A 155 -2.39 -3.55 -0.27
N PRO A 156 -3.25 -2.99 0.60
CA PRO A 156 -4.55 -3.57 0.90
C PRO A 156 -5.30 -3.92 -0.39
N MET A 157 -6.34 -4.76 -0.33
CA MET A 157 -7.06 -5.20 -1.50
C MET A 157 -7.61 -4.03 -2.32
N GLN A 158 -7.49 -4.12 -3.65
CA GLN A 158 -8.18 -3.24 -4.57
C GLN A 158 -9.67 -3.61 -4.62
N PHE A 159 -10.53 -2.72 -5.13
CA PHE A 159 -11.98 -2.92 -5.13
C PHE A 159 -12.42 -4.19 -5.87
N ASN A 160 -11.78 -4.55 -6.98
CA ASN A 160 -12.05 -5.81 -7.68
C ASN A 160 -11.72 -7.05 -6.84
N GLU A 161 -10.66 -7.01 -6.02
CA GLU A 161 -10.30 -8.09 -5.09
C GLU A 161 -11.31 -8.14 -3.92
N TYR A 162 -11.74 -6.95 -3.45
CA TYR A 162 -12.78 -6.83 -2.42
C TYR A 162 -14.13 -7.40 -2.88
N LEU A 163 -14.52 -7.17 -4.13
CA LEU A 163 -15.71 -7.79 -4.72
C LEU A 163 -15.58 -9.31 -4.77
N ALA A 164 -14.43 -9.80 -5.24
CA ALA A 164 -14.18 -11.24 -5.38
C ALA A 164 -14.27 -11.99 -4.03
N ILE A 165 -13.69 -11.44 -2.95
CA ILE A 165 -13.76 -12.07 -1.61
C ILE A 165 -15.19 -12.06 -1.04
N ASN A 166 -16.03 -11.10 -1.48
CA ASN A 166 -17.46 -11.04 -1.14
C ASN A 166 -18.35 -11.81 -2.12
N GLY A 167 -17.78 -12.66 -2.99
CA GLY A 167 -18.52 -13.53 -3.88
C GLY A 167 -19.08 -12.86 -5.14
N VAL A 168 -18.67 -11.61 -5.44
CA VAL A 168 -19.11 -10.88 -6.64
C VAL A 168 -18.01 -10.91 -7.69
N ASP A 169 -18.32 -11.41 -8.89
CA ASP A 169 -17.37 -11.39 -10.02
C ASP A 169 -17.18 -9.97 -10.56
N PRO A 170 -16.00 -9.35 -10.37
CA PRO A 170 -15.75 -7.96 -10.80
C PRO A 170 -15.71 -7.78 -12.31
N LYS A 171 -15.61 -8.87 -13.09
CA LYS A 171 -15.65 -8.90 -14.57
C LYS A 171 -16.97 -9.43 -15.11
N GLY A 172 -17.90 -9.75 -14.25
CA GLY A 172 -19.19 -10.31 -14.62
C GLY A 172 -20.00 -9.36 -15.50
N LYS A 173 -20.49 -9.84 -16.64
CA LYS A 173 -21.34 -9.08 -17.56
C LYS A 173 -22.63 -8.57 -16.89
N LEU A 174 -23.02 -9.18 -15.79
CA LEU A 174 -24.23 -8.87 -15.03
C LEU A 174 -24.02 -7.92 -13.84
N LEU A 175 -22.79 -7.38 -13.66
CA LEU A 175 -22.43 -6.57 -12.50
C LEU A 175 -23.36 -5.36 -12.29
N THR A 176 -23.89 -4.78 -13.37
CA THR A 176 -24.84 -3.63 -13.34
C THR A 176 -26.09 -3.89 -14.18
N ALA A 177 -26.33 -5.12 -14.61
CA ALA A 177 -27.41 -5.45 -15.55
C ALA A 177 -28.80 -5.34 -14.93
N THR A 178 -28.93 -5.47 -13.61
CA THR A 178 -30.19 -5.36 -12.90
C THR A 178 -30.08 -4.35 -11.76
N THR A 179 -31.23 -3.82 -11.31
CA THR A 179 -31.28 -2.93 -10.13
C THR A 179 -30.71 -3.62 -8.89
N ALA A 180 -30.94 -4.92 -8.73
CA ALA A 180 -30.46 -5.70 -7.59
C ALA A 180 -28.93 -5.84 -7.63
N SER A 181 -28.33 -6.21 -8.78
CA SER A 181 -26.88 -6.33 -8.90
C SER A 181 -26.14 -5.00 -8.76
N ARG A 182 -26.72 -3.90 -9.31
CA ARG A 182 -26.20 -2.55 -9.08
C ARG A 182 -26.29 -2.15 -7.61
N GLY A 183 -27.41 -2.45 -6.94
CA GLY A 183 -27.60 -2.18 -5.50
C GLY A 183 -26.56 -2.90 -4.65
N GLU A 184 -26.28 -4.16 -4.95
CA GLU A 184 -25.24 -4.94 -4.24
C GLU A 184 -23.83 -4.39 -4.51
N LEU A 185 -23.51 -4.04 -5.75
CA LEU A 185 -22.25 -3.38 -6.11
C LEU A 185 -22.05 -2.08 -5.30
N MET A 186 -23.07 -1.21 -5.28
CA MET A 186 -22.99 0.06 -4.57
C MET A 186 -22.91 -0.11 -3.05
N ARG A 187 -23.59 -1.10 -2.50
CA ARG A 187 -23.49 -1.47 -1.07
C ARG A 187 -22.06 -1.87 -0.72
N LEU A 188 -21.44 -2.76 -1.51
CA LEU A 188 -20.07 -3.20 -1.31
C LEU A 188 -19.07 -2.05 -1.56
N PHE A 189 -19.36 -1.17 -2.50
CA PHE A 189 -18.54 0.01 -2.75
C PHE A 189 -18.56 0.98 -1.56
N GLU A 190 -19.73 1.29 -1.00
CA GLU A 190 -19.84 2.15 0.20
C GLU A 190 -19.09 1.54 1.38
N GLU A 191 -19.19 0.23 1.57
CA GLU A 191 -18.47 -0.48 2.62
C GLU A 191 -16.95 -0.41 2.42
N TYR A 192 -16.48 -0.63 1.19
CA TYR A 192 -15.08 -0.50 0.81
C TYR A 192 -14.58 0.94 0.94
N LEU A 193 -15.38 1.92 0.52
CA LEU A 193 -15.06 3.35 0.65
C LEU A 193 -14.88 3.74 2.13
N GLN A 194 -15.73 3.24 3.02
CA GLN A 194 -15.70 3.57 4.44
C GLN A 194 -14.66 2.80 5.24
N PHE A 195 -14.52 1.49 5.00
CA PHE A 195 -13.71 0.58 5.81
C PHE A 195 -12.44 0.11 5.15
N GLY A 196 -12.20 0.47 3.89
CA GLY A 196 -10.98 0.16 3.16
C GLY A 196 -10.87 -1.27 2.67
N GLY A 197 -9.65 -1.66 2.31
CA GLY A 197 -9.33 -2.92 1.65
C GLY A 197 -8.43 -3.87 2.45
N PHE A 198 -8.24 -3.70 3.76
CA PHE A 198 -7.51 -4.71 4.53
C PHE A 198 -8.24 -6.07 4.45
N PRO A 199 -7.55 -7.16 4.05
CA PRO A 199 -8.21 -8.45 3.76
C PRO A 199 -9.08 -8.99 4.90
N GLU A 200 -8.58 -8.99 6.12
CA GLU A 200 -9.35 -9.46 7.28
C GLU A 200 -10.56 -8.57 7.55
N CYS A 201 -10.43 -7.24 7.36
CA CYS A 201 -11.53 -6.29 7.54
C CYS A 201 -12.69 -6.56 6.58
N ALA A 202 -12.41 -7.04 5.37
CA ALA A 202 -13.44 -7.29 4.36
C ALA A 202 -14.49 -8.31 4.80
N THR A 203 -14.10 -9.29 5.62
CA THR A 203 -14.96 -10.41 6.04
C THR A 203 -15.46 -10.30 7.49
N LEU A 204 -14.88 -9.43 8.30
CA LEU A 204 -15.25 -9.29 9.71
C LEU A 204 -16.53 -8.44 9.90
N PRO A 205 -17.42 -8.83 10.84
CA PRO A 205 -18.58 -8.02 11.19
C PRO A 205 -18.21 -6.77 12.01
N VAL A 206 -17.15 -6.81 12.79
CA VAL A 206 -16.67 -5.74 13.70
C VAL A 206 -15.54 -4.92 13.10
N LYS A 207 -15.75 -4.42 11.89
CA LYS A 207 -14.70 -3.75 11.07
C LYS A 207 -14.00 -2.60 11.79
N ARG A 208 -14.75 -1.75 12.49
CA ARG A 208 -14.21 -0.56 13.17
C ARG A 208 -13.23 -0.94 14.29
N ASP A 209 -13.58 -1.95 15.09
CA ASP A 209 -12.74 -2.40 16.22
C ASP A 209 -11.46 -3.05 15.71
N TYR A 210 -11.56 -3.85 14.65
CA TYR A 210 -10.40 -4.41 13.96
C TYR A 210 -9.46 -3.32 13.43
N LEU A 211 -9.99 -2.34 12.71
CA LEU A 211 -9.21 -1.22 12.16
C LEU A 211 -8.56 -0.39 13.26
N MET A 212 -9.26 -0.16 14.39
CA MET A 212 -8.70 0.54 15.54
C MET A 212 -7.51 -0.23 16.13
N SER A 213 -7.64 -1.54 16.30
CA SER A 213 -6.55 -2.41 16.79
C SER A 213 -5.37 -2.41 15.83
N LEU A 214 -5.62 -2.52 14.52
CA LEU A 214 -4.58 -2.46 13.49
C LEU A 214 -3.87 -1.11 13.48
N TYR A 215 -4.63 0.00 13.50
CA TYR A 215 -4.05 1.34 13.57
C TYR A 215 -3.18 1.52 14.81
N GLN A 216 -3.64 1.07 15.98
CA GLN A 216 -2.84 1.12 17.22
C GLN A 216 -1.54 0.33 17.09
N LYS A 217 -1.58 -0.85 16.48
CA LYS A 217 -0.37 -1.67 16.25
C LYS A 217 0.62 -0.97 15.32
N ILE A 218 0.15 -0.38 14.23
CA ILE A 218 1.00 0.40 13.31
C ILE A 218 1.55 1.64 14.02
N PHE A 219 0.68 2.42 14.65
CA PHE A 219 1.02 3.69 15.27
C PHE A 219 1.99 3.53 16.45
N LEU A 220 1.67 2.64 17.40
CA LEU A 220 2.48 2.43 18.61
C LEU A 220 3.66 1.49 18.37
N GLY A 221 3.47 0.41 17.63
CA GLY A 221 4.49 -0.61 17.39
C GLY A 221 5.45 -0.24 16.25
N ASP A 222 4.91 -0.07 15.05
CA ASP A 222 5.75 0.07 13.87
C ASP A 222 6.32 1.49 13.70
N ILE A 223 5.63 2.53 14.23
CA ILE A 223 6.12 3.91 14.18
C ILE A 223 6.79 4.31 15.49
N ALA A 224 6.04 4.35 16.59
CA ALA A 224 6.53 4.95 17.83
C ALA A 224 7.63 4.12 18.51
N ALA A 225 7.36 2.86 18.84
CA ALA A 225 8.32 2.01 19.55
C ALA A 225 9.57 1.70 18.70
N ARG A 226 9.39 1.35 17.43
CA ARG A 226 10.50 1.04 16.51
C ARG A 226 11.50 2.20 16.35
N ASN A 227 11.02 3.44 16.43
CA ASN A 227 11.85 4.64 16.25
C ASN A 227 12.10 5.40 17.55
N ASN A 228 11.83 4.79 18.71
CA ASN A 228 12.05 5.37 20.05
C ASN A 228 11.44 6.77 20.19
N ILE A 229 10.18 6.95 19.76
CA ILE A 229 9.50 8.24 19.83
C ILE A 229 8.94 8.47 21.24
N ASP A 230 9.50 9.45 21.95
CA ASP A 230 9.03 9.81 23.31
C ASP A 230 7.75 10.65 23.26
N ASN A 231 7.61 11.54 22.27
CA ASN A 231 6.47 12.46 22.20
C ASN A 231 5.33 11.86 21.34
N ILE A 232 4.65 10.86 21.89
CA ILE A 232 3.49 10.19 21.28
C ILE A 232 2.34 11.16 21.00
N PHE A 233 2.16 12.18 21.86
CA PHE A 233 1.10 13.18 21.67
C PHE A 233 1.33 14.00 20.40
N ALA A 234 2.54 14.51 20.20
CA ALA A 234 2.88 15.28 18.99
C ALA A 234 2.72 14.45 17.71
N LEU A 235 3.15 13.18 17.73
CA LEU A 235 2.95 12.25 16.62
C LEU A 235 1.45 12.06 16.32
N ARG A 236 0.62 11.87 17.35
CA ARG A 236 -0.83 11.68 17.21
C ARG A 236 -1.51 12.90 16.59
N VAL A 237 -1.16 14.10 17.06
CA VAL A 237 -1.67 15.37 16.49
C VAL A 237 -1.31 15.49 15.02
N LEU A 238 -0.06 15.18 14.67
CA LEU A 238 0.43 15.25 13.30
C LEU A 238 -0.35 14.29 12.38
N ILE A 239 -0.46 13.01 12.76
CA ILE A 239 -1.19 11.99 11.97
C ILE A 239 -2.67 12.35 11.81
N ARG A 240 -3.31 12.82 12.90
CA ARG A 240 -4.70 13.27 12.83
C ARG A 240 -4.86 14.45 11.87
N LYS A 241 -3.92 15.41 11.92
CA LYS A 241 -3.96 16.56 11.01
C LYS A 241 -3.79 16.17 9.55
N LEU A 242 -2.96 15.18 9.26
CA LEU A 242 -2.87 14.62 7.91
C LEU A 242 -4.20 14.05 7.44
N ALA A 243 -4.89 13.27 8.29
CA ALA A 243 -6.20 12.70 7.94
C ALA A 243 -7.27 13.77 7.65
N GLU A 244 -7.23 14.91 8.35
CA GLU A 244 -8.12 16.06 8.12
C GLU A 244 -7.75 16.88 6.87
N SER A 245 -6.52 16.75 6.35
CA SER A 245 -5.95 17.63 5.31
C SER A 245 -5.52 16.87 4.05
N ILE A 246 -6.06 15.70 3.77
CA ILE A 246 -5.64 14.80 2.67
C ILE A 246 -5.56 15.54 1.33
N LYS A 247 -6.54 16.38 1.02
CA LYS A 247 -6.64 17.09 -0.26
C LYS A 247 -5.62 18.22 -0.43
N GLN A 248 -4.86 18.58 0.61
CA GLN A 248 -3.99 19.75 0.57
C GLN A 248 -2.55 19.41 0.85
N PRO A 249 -1.60 20.03 0.13
CA PRO A 249 -0.19 19.92 0.48
C PRO A 249 0.05 20.41 1.91
N LEU A 250 0.91 19.69 2.63
CA LEU A 250 1.28 20.04 4.00
C LEU A 250 2.79 20.24 4.09
N SER A 251 3.21 21.52 4.14
CA SER A 251 4.62 21.82 4.33
C SER A 251 5.09 21.46 5.75
N PHE A 252 6.35 21.08 5.89
CA PHE A 252 6.95 20.76 7.18
C PHE A 252 6.83 21.93 8.19
N THR A 253 6.96 23.17 7.72
CA THR A 253 6.80 24.36 8.58
C THR A 253 5.36 24.49 9.08
N ARG A 254 4.36 24.31 8.19
CA ARG A 254 2.95 24.32 8.58
C ARG A 254 2.63 23.19 9.55
N ALA A 255 3.13 22.00 9.31
CA ALA A 255 2.97 20.84 10.20
C ALA A 255 3.56 21.12 11.60
N THR A 256 4.77 21.70 11.67
CA THR A 256 5.42 22.09 12.94
C THR A 256 4.57 23.10 13.70
N ASN A 257 4.07 24.13 13.03
CA ASN A 257 3.24 25.17 13.64
C ASN A 257 1.92 24.60 14.19
N ILE A 258 1.28 23.66 13.48
CA ILE A 258 0.06 23.00 13.94
C ILE A 258 0.29 22.24 15.24
N VAL A 259 1.38 21.48 15.34
CA VAL A 259 1.73 20.79 16.59
C VAL A 259 2.04 21.81 17.70
N ALA A 260 2.75 22.89 17.40
CA ALA A 260 3.07 23.93 18.39
C ALA A 260 1.83 24.62 18.96
N LEU A 261 0.75 24.78 18.18
CA LEU A 261 -0.54 25.35 18.66
C LEU A 261 -1.20 24.50 19.77
N THR A 262 -0.84 23.23 19.91
CA THR A 262 -1.32 22.39 21.02
C THR A 262 -0.53 22.58 22.32
N GLY A 263 0.40 23.53 22.37
CA GLY A 263 1.31 23.75 23.50
C GLY A 263 2.53 22.85 23.50
N THR A 264 2.67 21.94 22.51
CA THR A 264 3.78 20.99 22.41
C THR A 264 4.88 21.56 21.51
N LYS A 265 6.04 21.83 22.09
CA LYS A 265 7.21 22.31 21.32
C LYS A 265 7.95 21.15 20.68
N ILE A 266 7.96 21.07 19.35
CA ILE A 266 8.80 20.16 18.58
C ILE A 266 9.54 20.92 17.49
N GLY A 267 10.74 20.45 17.13
CA GLY A 267 11.52 21.02 16.04
C GLY A 267 11.02 20.55 14.67
N LYS A 268 11.31 21.32 13.62
CA LYS A 268 10.99 20.96 12.24
C LYS A 268 11.60 19.59 11.84
N ASN A 269 12.83 19.31 12.27
CA ASN A 269 13.49 18.02 12.00
C ASN A 269 12.74 16.85 12.64
N THR A 270 12.17 17.03 13.83
CA THR A 270 11.34 16.01 14.48
C THR A 270 10.08 15.72 13.68
N VAL A 271 9.43 16.74 13.12
CA VAL A 271 8.27 16.57 12.23
C VAL A 271 8.65 15.81 10.97
N ILE A 272 9.78 16.18 10.34
CA ILE A 272 10.30 15.47 9.16
C ILE A 272 10.50 13.99 9.47
N ASN A 273 11.16 13.67 10.60
CA ASN A 273 11.38 12.30 11.02
C ASN A 273 10.06 11.54 11.27
N TYR A 274 9.08 12.17 11.93
CA TYR A 274 7.79 11.54 12.19
C TYR A 274 7.03 11.21 10.90
N LEU A 275 7.06 12.12 9.92
CA LEU A 275 6.46 11.88 8.60
C LEU A 275 7.20 10.77 7.84
N SER A 276 8.53 10.75 7.90
CA SER A 276 9.33 9.67 7.33
C SER A 276 9.00 8.32 7.97
N TYR A 277 8.94 8.24 9.31
CA TYR A 277 8.61 7.00 10.01
C TYR A 277 7.19 6.50 9.71
N ALA A 278 6.23 7.43 9.56
CA ALA A 278 4.87 7.07 9.15
C ALA A 278 4.83 6.55 7.71
N SER A 279 5.65 7.11 6.81
CA SER A 279 5.80 6.60 5.43
C SER A 279 6.53 5.27 5.39
N ASP A 280 7.59 5.09 6.20
CA ASP A 280 8.33 3.84 6.32
C ASP A 280 7.44 2.69 6.81
N ALA A 281 6.47 2.98 7.68
CA ALA A 281 5.46 2.02 8.15
C ALA A 281 4.29 1.84 7.16
N TYR A 282 4.34 2.45 5.98
CA TYR A 282 3.24 2.47 5.01
C TYR A 282 1.92 3.02 5.57
N LEU A 283 1.94 3.84 6.63
CA LEU A 283 0.71 4.49 7.12
C LEU A 283 0.27 5.60 6.17
N ILE A 284 1.23 6.36 5.63
CA ILE A 284 1.02 7.46 4.69
C ILE A 284 1.92 7.34 3.47
N LEU A 285 1.45 7.86 2.34
CA LEU A 285 2.10 7.82 1.04
C LEU A 285 2.22 9.26 0.51
N PRO A 286 3.43 9.82 0.37
CA PRO A 286 3.60 11.15 -0.17
C PRO A 286 3.42 11.17 -1.70
N VAL A 287 2.73 12.18 -2.20
CA VAL A 287 2.62 12.51 -3.62
C VAL A 287 3.11 13.95 -3.80
N THR A 288 3.99 14.19 -4.75
CA THR A 288 4.66 15.48 -4.94
C THR A 288 4.05 16.28 -6.09
N ASN A 289 4.23 17.60 -6.08
CA ASN A 289 3.80 18.47 -7.15
C ASN A 289 4.79 18.38 -8.33
N ILE A 290 4.29 18.09 -9.53
CA ILE A 290 5.15 18.02 -10.72
C ILE A 290 5.74 19.38 -11.09
N ALA A 291 5.04 20.46 -10.78
CA ALA A 291 5.47 21.83 -11.10
C ALA A 291 6.57 22.36 -10.18
N ASP A 292 6.78 21.74 -9.01
CA ASP A 292 7.72 22.20 -8.01
C ASP A 292 9.18 21.88 -8.39
N ASN A 293 10.09 22.71 -7.88
CA ASN A 293 11.51 22.38 -7.86
C ASN A 293 11.80 21.23 -6.87
N ILE A 294 13.01 20.68 -6.88
CA ILE A 294 13.39 19.53 -6.04
C ILE A 294 13.14 19.79 -4.55
N VAL A 295 13.45 20.99 -4.06
CA VAL A 295 13.30 21.33 -2.64
C VAL A 295 11.82 21.34 -2.24
N ASP A 296 10.98 22.01 -3.03
CA ASP A 296 9.55 22.12 -2.75
C ASP A 296 8.84 20.78 -2.89
N LYS A 297 9.23 19.92 -3.86
CA LYS A 297 8.74 18.55 -3.97
C LYS A 297 8.90 17.75 -2.68
N VAL A 298 10.06 17.89 -2.04
CA VAL A 298 10.35 17.17 -0.79
C VAL A 298 9.63 17.81 0.41
N THR A 299 9.52 19.15 0.43
CA THR A 299 9.07 19.88 1.63
C THR A 299 7.58 20.16 1.68
N ASN A 300 6.83 19.95 0.59
CA ASN A 300 5.41 20.28 0.49
C ASN A 300 4.56 19.25 -0.26
N PRO A 301 4.65 17.95 0.05
CA PRO A 301 3.82 16.92 -0.60
C PRO A 301 2.38 16.93 -0.09
N LYS A 302 1.47 16.32 -0.89
CA LYS A 302 0.20 15.77 -0.39
C LYS A 302 0.48 14.40 0.24
N TYR A 303 -0.26 14.04 1.29
CA TYR A 303 -0.15 12.73 1.95
C TYR A 303 -1.47 11.98 1.85
N TYR A 304 -1.43 10.79 1.27
CA TYR A 304 -2.54 9.87 1.24
C TYR A 304 -2.32 8.74 2.25
N PHE A 305 -3.38 8.24 2.84
CA PHE A 305 -3.29 7.09 3.74
C PHE A 305 -3.35 5.79 2.95
N ILE A 306 -2.68 4.76 3.46
CA ILE A 306 -2.64 3.43 2.84
C ILE A 306 -4.02 2.77 2.74
N ASP A 307 -4.99 3.24 3.51
CA ASP A 307 -6.33 2.66 3.58
C ASP A 307 -7.37 3.67 4.08
N ASN A 308 -8.55 3.68 3.45
CA ASN A 308 -9.65 4.57 3.83
C ASN A 308 -10.21 4.28 5.22
N GLY A 309 -10.21 3.03 5.65
CA GLY A 309 -10.69 2.65 6.98
C GLY A 309 -9.91 3.34 8.10
N ILE A 310 -8.60 3.57 7.92
CA ILE A 310 -7.80 4.32 8.88
C ILE A 310 -8.22 5.80 8.93
N ILE A 311 -8.49 6.42 7.79
CA ILE A 311 -8.96 7.81 7.74
C ILE A 311 -10.30 7.94 8.47
N SER A 312 -11.21 6.99 8.26
CA SER A 312 -12.53 6.96 8.90
C SER A 312 -12.49 6.82 10.41
N LEU A 313 -11.36 6.38 10.97
CA LEU A 313 -11.11 6.37 12.43
C LEU A 313 -10.65 7.72 12.95
N LEU A 314 -9.94 8.49 12.13
CA LEU A 314 -9.17 9.66 12.56
C LEU A 314 -9.87 10.99 12.32
N ALA A 315 -10.76 11.07 11.33
CA ALA A 315 -11.41 12.31 10.92
C ALA A 315 -12.92 12.11 10.71
N LEU A 316 -13.67 13.22 10.78
CA LEU A 316 -15.11 13.27 10.56
C LEU A 316 -15.40 14.06 9.28
N ASP A 317 -16.57 13.85 8.70
CA ASP A 317 -17.07 14.60 7.53
C ASP A 317 -16.12 14.57 6.29
N ILE A 318 -15.63 13.36 5.97
CA ILE A 318 -14.50 13.13 5.08
C ILE A 318 -14.86 12.48 3.74
N ARG A 319 -16.13 12.41 3.34
CA ARG A 319 -16.56 11.67 2.13
C ARG A 319 -15.76 12.03 0.88
N THR A 320 -15.53 13.31 0.65
CA THR A 320 -14.72 13.77 -0.49
C THR A 320 -13.24 13.41 -0.34
N SER A 321 -12.70 13.42 0.88
CA SER A 321 -11.33 13.01 1.17
C SER A 321 -11.14 11.50 0.99
N LEU A 322 -12.12 10.68 1.38
CA LEU A 322 -12.12 9.23 1.13
C LEU A 322 -12.12 8.93 -0.38
N LEU A 323 -12.89 9.71 -1.16
CA LEU A 323 -12.95 9.54 -2.61
C LEU A 323 -11.59 9.84 -3.26
N GLU A 324 -10.95 10.96 -2.90
CA GLU A 324 -9.63 11.31 -3.42
C GLU A 324 -8.56 10.30 -2.97
N ASN A 325 -8.60 9.86 -1.69
CA ASN A 325 -7.65 8.87 -1.20
C ASN A 325 -7.76 7.52 -1.92
N ILE A 326 -8.98 7.04 -2.21
CA ILE A 326 -9.14 5.75 -2.88
C ILE A 326 -8.68 5.81 -4.34
N VAL A 327 -8.83 6.96 -5.01
CA VAL A 327 -8.28 7.23 -6.34
C VAL A 327 -6.74 7.24 -6.26
N ALA A 328 -6.16 7.93 -5.27
CA ALA A 328 -4.72 7.92 -5.04
C ALA A 328 -4.19 6.49 -4.86
N LEU A 329 -4.84 5.67 -4.03
CA LEU A 329 -4.46 4.27 -3.80
C LEU A 329 -4.53 3.45 -5.08
N LYS A 330 -5.56 3.63 -5.90
CA LYS A 330 -5.66 2.96 -7.21
C LYS A 330 -4.48 3.34 -8.11
N LEU A 331 -4.15 4.62 -8.21
CA LEU A 331 -3.04 5.11 -9.03
C LEU A 331 -1.69 4.62 -8.51
N LEU A 332 -1.43 4.77 -7.20
CA LEU A 332 -0.17 4.35 -6.58
C LEU A 332 0.03 2.84 -6.63
N SER A 333 -1.02 2.04 -6.47
CA SER A 333 -0.93 0.58 -6.62
C SER A 333 -0.74 0.13 -8.06
N THR A 334 -1.15 0.93 -9.04
CA THR A 334 -1.01 0.63 -10.48
C THR A 334 0.36 1.07 -11.03
N TYR A 335 0.79 2.30 -10.69
CA TYR A 335 2.02 2.90 -11.23
C TYR A 335 3.21 2.83 -10.27
N GLY A 336 3.00 2.45 -9.00
CA GLY A 336 4.01 2.38 -7.94
C GLY A 336 4.11 3.68 -7.14
N THR A 337 4.79 3.59 -5.97
CA THR A 337 5.02 4.73 -5.06
C THR A 337 6.35 5.44 -5.33
N LYS A 338 7.15 4.95 -6.27
CA LYS A 338 8.45 5.54 -6.60
C LYS A 338 8.30 6.93 -7.22
N GLU A 339 9.35 7.75 -7.08
CA GLU A 339 9.43 9.04 -7.74
C GLU A 339 9.13 8.92 -9.26
N ASN A 340 8.46 9.93 -9.80
CA ASN A 340 8.11 10.06 -11.22
C ASN A 340 6.98 9.15 -11.74
N THR A 341 6.14 8.61 -10.89
CA THR A 341 4.99 7.80 -11.30
C THR A 341 3.66 8.52 -11.21
N VAL A 342 3.31 9.06 -10.05
CA VAL A 342 2.08 9.80 -9.79
C VAL A 342 2.40 11.14 -9.15
N TYR A 343 1.81 12.21 -9.66
CA TYR A 343 1.99 13.57 -9.16
C TYR A 343 0.64 14.25 -8.98
N PHE A 344 0.60 15.34 -8.22
CA PHE A 344 -0.41 16.38 -8.39
C PHE A 344 0.20 17.57 -9.15
N TYR A 345 -0.63 18.48 -9.62
CA TYR A 345 -0.19 19.73 -10.24
C TYR A 345 -0.84 20.91 -9.50
N ASN A 346 -0.03 21.86 -9.04
CA ASN A 346 -0.50 23.08 -8.42
C ASN A 346 0.39 24.27 -8.80
N TYR A 347 0.02 24.91 -9.93
CA TYR A 347 0.63 26.17 -10.34
C TYR A 347 -0.39 26.99 -11.16
N GLY A 348 -1.08 27.95 -10.48
CA GLY A 348 -2.13 28.77 -11.07
C GLY A 348 -3.46 28.04 -11.27
N VAL A 349 -3.47 26.72 -11.33
CA VAL A 349 -4.63 25.83 -11.21
C VAL A 349 -4.19 24.57 -10.46
N GLU A 350 -5.13 23.89 -9.83
CA GLU A 350 -4.88 22.61 -9.17
C GLU A 350 -5.46 21.47 -9.99
N VAL A 351 -4.66 20.39 -10.17
CA VAL A 351 -5.11 19.10 -10.70
C VAL A 351 -4.70 18.03 -9.69
N ASP A 352 -5.66 17.23 -9.26
CA ASP A 352 -5.47 16.29 -8.15
C ASP A 352 -4.43 15.23 -8.46
N PHE A 353 -4.44 14.68 -9.69
CA PHE A 353 -3.42 13.71 -10.11
C PHE A 353 -3.00 13.93 -11.57
N TYR A 354 -1.72 13.70 -11.80
CA TYR A 354 -1.13 13.64 -13.13
C TYR A 354 -0.19 12.44 -13.23
N ILE A 355 -0.36 11.66 -14.29
CA ILE A 355 0.43 10.46 -14.58
C ILE A 355 1.25 10.72 -15.86
N PRO A 356 2.56 11.00 -15.73
CA PRO A 356 3.42 11.31 -16.89
C PRO A 356 3.48 10.18 -17.91
N GLN A 357 3.52 8.92 -17.45
CA GLN A 357 3.65 7.76 -18.33
C GLN A 357 2.50 7.62 -19.33
N SER A 358 1.29 7.97 -18.93
CA SER A 358 0.07 7.92 -19.78
C SER A 358 -0.41 9.31 -20.21
N GLU A 359 0.29 10.38 -19.81
CA GLU A 359 -0.11 11.77 -20.05
C GLU A 359 -1.59 12.03 -19.66
N THR A 360 -1.97 11.51 -18.46
CA THR A 360 -3.34 11.56 -17.96
C THR A 360 -3.45 12.55 -16.80
N ALA A 361 -4.38 13.51 -16.94
CA ALA A 361 -4.75 14.45 -15.89
C ALA A 361 -6.10 14.04 -15.27
N ILE A 362 -6.18 14.00 -13.93
CA ILE A 362 -7.35 13.51 -13.21
C ILE A 362 -7.75 14.50 -12.11
N GLN A 363 -9.03 14.86 -12.10
CA GLN A 363 -9.70 15.56 -11.01
C GLN A 363 -10.63 14.61 -10.26
N VAL A 364 -10.88 14.89 -8.98
CA VAL A 364 -11.75 14.08 -8.14
C VAL A 364 -12.75 14.98 -7.42
N CYS A 365 -14.03 14.80 -7.69
CA CYS A 365 -15.09 15.50 -6.99
C CYS A 365 -16.24 14.55 -6.64
N TYR A 366 -17.09 14.93 -5.70
CA TYR A 366 -18.20 14.05 -5.30
C TYR A 366 -19.30 14.02 -6.36
N THR A 367 -19.67 15.18 -6.90
CA THR A 367 -20.63 15.33 -7.99
C THR A 367 -20.28 16.54 -8.84
N MET A 368 -20.68 16.50 -10.10
CA MET A 368 -20.54 17.62 -11.05
C MET A 368 -21.71 18.60 -10.94
N ASN A 369 -22.82 18.20 -10.33
CA ASN A 369 -24.11 18.91 -10.32
C ASN A 369 -24.39 19.60 -8.99
N ASP A 370 -23.39 20.24 -8.38
CA ASP A 370 -23.59 21.00 -7.16
C ASP A 370 -23.83 22.51 -7.42
N ALA A 371 -24.40 23.19 -6.42
CA ALA A 371 -24.65 24.63 -6.47
C ALA A 371 -23.34 25.47 -6.28
N GLU A 372 -22.21 24.83 -6.00
CA GLU A 372 -20.94 25.50 -5.66
C GLU A 372 -20.05 25.75 -6.87
N GLY A 373 -20.51 25.41 -8.08
CA GLY A 373 -19.79 25.63 -9.33
C GLY A 373 -18.65 24.64 -9.55
N THR A 374 -18.76 23.43 -9.00
CA THR A 374 -17.78 22.35 -9.16
C THR A 374 -17.53 22.03 -10.63
N PHE A 375 -18.59 21.96 -11.46
CA PHE A 375 -18.46 21.75 -12.90
C PHE A 375 -17.46 22.71 -13.56
N GLU A 376 -17.63 24.02 -13.31
CA GLU A 376 -16.76 25.05 -13.91
C GLU A 376 -15.33 24.97 -13.36
N ARG A 377 -15.16 24.73 -12.09
CA ARG A 377 -13.87 24.63 -11.43
C ARG A 377 -13.04 23.47 -11.99
N GLU A 378 -13.61 22.25 -12.00
CA GLU A 378 -12.91 21.03 -12.40
C GLU A 378 -12.60 21.00 -13.90
N THR A 379 -13.58 21.36 -14.74
CA THR A 379 -13.37 21.42 -16.20
C THR A 379 -12.35 22.49 -16.59
N LYS A 380 -12.43 23.69 -15.97
CA LYS A 380 -11.48 24.77 -16.21
C LYS A 380 -10.05 24.41 -15.82
N ALA A 381 -9.88 23.65 -14.75
CA ALA A 381 -8.56 23.19 -14.31
C ALA A 381 -7.92 22.26 -15.38
N LEU A 382 -8.69 21.30 -15.89
CA LEU A 382 -8.23 20.36 -16.93
C LEU A 382 -7.97 21.05 -18.28
N VAL A 383 -8.74 22.08 -18.63
CA VAL A 383 -8.46 22.89 -19.83
C VAL A 383 -7.17 23.68 -19.65
N LYS A 384 -7.00 24.37 -18.53
CA LYS A 384 -5.84 25.23 -18.30
C LYS A 384 -4.52 24.47 -18.21
N VAL A 385 -4.53 23.26 -17.64
CA VAL A 385 -3.31 22.47 -17.47
C VAL A 385 -2.72 22.03 -18.81
N GLN A 386 -3.52 21.95 -19.89
CA GLN A 386 -3.06 21.64 -21.26
C GLN A 386 -1.95 22.57 -21.76
N SER A 387 -1.93 23.83 -21.30
CA SER A 387 -0.89 24.79 -21.65
C SER A 387 0.44 24.54 -20.96
N ARG A 388 0.49 23.64 -20.00
CA ARG A 388 1.64 23.38 -19.12
C ARG A 388 2.14 21.95 -19.15
N LEU A 389 1.23 21.00 -19.31
CA LEU A 389 1.53 19.57 -19.32
C LEU A 389 0.93 18.94 -20.59
N SER A 390 1.60 17.93 -21.12
CA SER A 390 1.02 17.10 -22.17
C SER A 390 -0.06 16.22 -21.55
N CYS A 391 -1.32 16.41 -21.96
CA CYS A 391 -2.45 15.65 -21.45
C CYS A 391 -3.22 15.03 -22.64
N ARG A 392 -3.00 13.75 -22.87
CA ARG A 392 -3.73 12.97 -23.88
C ARG A 392 -5.12 12.59 -23.40
N ARG A 393 -5.26 12.40 -22.09
CA ARG A 393 -6.51 11.99 -21.48
C ARG A 393 -6.82 12.86 -20.27
N ASN A 394 -8.07 13.30 -20.17
CA ASN A 394 -8.54 14.13 -19.07
C ASN A 394 -9.75 13.46 -18.43
N ILE A 395 -9.69 13.21 -17.13
CA ILE A 395 -10.70 12.46 -16.40
C ILE A 395 -11.17 13.27 -15.20
N ILE A 396 -12.48 13.29 -14.97
CA ILE A 396 -13.07 13.69 -13.69
C ILE A 396 -13.66 12.44 -13.08
N VAL A 397 -13.12 12.01 -11.95
CA VAL A 397 -13.66 10.90 -11.18
C VAL A 397 -14.69 11.42 -10.19
N THR A 398 -15.92 10.92 -10.28
CA THR A 398 -17.04 11.31 -9.43
C THR A 398 -17.50 10.14 -8.58
N TYR A 399 -18.41 10.40 -7.63
CA TYR A 399 -19.03 9.32 -6.87
C TYR A 399 -19.85 8.37 -7.78
N ASP A 400 -20.77 8.92 -8.61
CA ASP A 400 -21.63 8.11 -9.52
C ASP A 400 -22.04 8.86 -10.82
N ASP A 401 -21.57 10.10 -11.06
CA ASP A 401 -21.85 10.80 -12.31
C ASP A 401 -21.03 10.22 -13.46
N GLU A 402 -21.65 10.11 -14.64
CA GLU A 402 -21.01 9.61 -15.87
C GLU A 402 -21.37 10.47 -17.05
N ASP A 403 -20.38 11.03 -17.75
CA ASP A 403 -20.59 11.90 -18.92
C ASP A 403 -19.31 11.98 -19.78
N VAL A 404 -19.43 12.58 -20.95
CA VAL A 404 -18.32 13.00 -21.80
C VAL A 404 -18.52 14.46 -22.17
N ILE A 405 -17.64 15.33 -21.71
CA ILE A 405 -17.73 16.77 -21.87
C ILE A 405 -16.68 17.20 -22.90
N GLU A 406 -17.05 18.11 -23.80
CA GLU A 406 -16.10 18.83 -24.66
C GLU A 406 -16.12 20.30 -24.25
N LYS A 407 -14.96 20.84 -23.83
CA LYS A 407 -14.81 22.21 -23.39
C LYS A 407 -13.53 22.83 -23.96
N GLU A 408 -13.66 23.90 -24.72
CA GLU A 408 -12.53 24.60 -25.35
C GLU A 408 -11.62 23.65 -26.17
N GLY A 409 -12.22 22.65 -26.86
CA GLY A 409 -11.48 21.65 -27.63
C GLY A 409 -10.83 20.53 -26.81
N VAL A 410 -11.05 20.50 -25.51
CA VAL A 410 -10.54 19.45 -24.61
C VAL A 410 -11.67 18.48 -24.31
N LYS A 411 -11.45 17.20 -24.65
CA LYS A 411 -12.34 16.11 -24.26
C LYS A 411 -12.06 15.70 -22.83
N ILE A 412 -13.10 15.65 -22.00
CA ILE A 412 -13.06 15.28 -20.58
C ILE A 412 -14.04 14.13 -20.34
N GLU A 413 -13.54 13.03 -19.81
CA GLU A 413 -14.34 11.86 -19.44
C GLU A 413 -14.74 11.99 -17.97
N VAL A 414 -16.04 11.96 -17.66
CA VAL A 414 -16.57 11.89 -16.29
C VAL A 414 -16.87 10.44 -15.99
N ILE A 415 -16.20 9.87 -15.00
CA ILE A 415 -16.25 8.43 -14.72
C ILE A 415 -16.60 8.19 -13.26
N PRO A 416 -17.64 7.37 -12.96
CA PRO A 416 -17.93 6.92 -11.59
C PRO A 416 -16.72 6.22 -10.98
N VAL A 417 -16.39 6.52 -9.73
CA VAL A 417 -15.21 5.97 -9.05
C VAL A 417 -15.19 4.45 -9.03
N TRP A 418 -16.33 3.80 -8.84
CA TRP A 418 -16.38 2.33 -8.86
C TRP A 418 -15.98 1.75 -10.23
N LYS A 419 -16.35 2.40 -11.35
CA LYS A 419 -15.87 2.03 -12.70
C LYS A 419 -14.37 2.28 -12.86
N PHE A 420 -13.90 3.43 -12.37
CA PHE A 420 -12.48 3.77 -12.36
C PHE A 420 -11.65 2.73 -11.62
N LEU A 421 -12.09 2.29 -10.44
CA LEU A 421 -11.42 1.26 -9.63
C LEU A 421 -11.39 -0.12 -10.31
N LEU A 422 -12.40 -0.45 -11.11
CA LEU A 422 -12.50 -1.72 -11.84
C LEU A 422 -11.70 -1.74 -13.15
N GLY A 423 -11.04 -0.66 -13.52
CA GLY A 423 -10.12 -0.64 -14.65
C GLY A 423 -10.64 0.08 -15.89
N ALA A 424 -11.54 1.06 -15.74
CA ALA A 424 -11.91 1.97 -16.80
C ALA A 424 -10.81 2.99 -17.17
N VAL A 425 -9.57 2.73 -16.77
CA VAL A 425 -8.39 3.61 -16.96
C VAL A 425 -7.34 2.90 -17.77
#